data_e112ff10990f6e45a3bffe90963fbf73
#
_entry.id   e112ff10990f6e45a3bffe90963fbf73
#
_cell.length_a   1.000
_cell.length_b   1.000
_cell.length_c   1.000
_cell.angle_alpha   90.00
_cell.angle_beta   90.00
_cell.angle_gamma   90.00
#
_symmetry.space_group_name_H-M   'P 1'
#
loop_
_entity.id
_entity.type
_entity.pdbx_description
1 polymer ?
#
loop_
_entity_poly.entity_id
_entity_poly.type
_entity_poly.pdbx_seq_one_letter_code
_entity_poly.pdbx_strand_id
1 'polypeptide(L)'
;MSISLPPSYESHPTSHIKISHHPANTPSPTPVIIITLNRPEKRNAYTATMAEELEWAFTTLDRDPRVKVIILTGSGDTFCAGADLEIGFSVGEEGKKVNLGDYRDSGGRVALSIHRCRKPTIAAMQGSAVGVGMTMTLPATIRIAHTTSKYGFVFGRRGITMESCSSYLLPRLIGYSRAMYLISTGAVLPPTSPHFGALFAETFPTKEGVVKRAVELASEMAQLVSPMAGALNRALMWRAPGSVEEAHLVESRVLGHMFASQDQKEGVGAFFEKRKPEFKCDLDVDGPDNYPWWGEVNIDPKKEVEKSKL
;
A
#
# COMPACT_ATOMS: atom_id res chain seq x y z
N MET A 1 12.10 15.25 -12.16
CA MET A 1 11.05 16.29 -12.28
C MET A 1 10.46 16.51 -10.90
N SER A 2 10.36 17.74 -10.43
CA SER A 2 9.67 18.06 -9.18
C SER A 2 8.18 17.77 -9.34
N ILE A 3 7.63 16.86 -8.52
CA ILE A 3 6.18 16.66 -8.48
C ILE A 3 5.57 17.90 -7.81
N SER A 4 4.64 18.55 -8.50
CA SER A 4 3.86 19.64 -7.91
C SER A 4 2.86 19.04 -6.93
N LEU A 5 3.03 19.30 -5.65
CA LEU A 5 2.11 18.86 -4.61
C LEU A 5 0.82 19.68 -4.64
N PRO A 6 -0.36 19.06 -4.56
CA PRO A 6 -1.61 19.79 -4.55
C PRO A 6 -1.78 20.59 -3.23
N PRO A 7 -2.48 21.74 -3.29
CA PRO A 7 -2.82 22.49 -2.08
C PRO A 7 -3.76 21.71 -1.16
N SER A 8 -4.64 20.89 -1.74
CA SER A 8 -5.53 19.95 -1.04
C SER A 8 -5.78 18.72 -1.91
N TYR A 9 -5.84 17.54 -1.31
CA TYR A 9 -6.21 16.30 -1.99
C TYR A 9 -7.72 16.15 -2.16
N GLU A 10 -8.52 16.80 -1.31
CA GLU A 10 -9.99 16.73 -1.37
C GLU A 10 -10.57 17.38 -2.62
N SER A 11 -9.85 18.35 -3.21
CA SER A 11 -10.23 19.04 -4.45
C SER A 11 -9.61 18.43 -5.71
N HIS A 12 -8.75 17.40 -5.59
CA HIS A 12 -8.17 16.77 -6.77
C HIS A 12 -9.24 15.96 -7.53
N PRO A 13 -9.36 16.14 -8.85
CA PRO A 13 -10.38 15.45 -9.63
C PRO A 13 -10.07 13.95 -9.72
N THR A 14 -10.83 13.14 -9.03
CA THR A 14 -10.84 11.67 -9.11
C THR A 14 -12.26 11.19 -9.34
N SER A 15 -12.44 10.07 -10.02
CA SER A 15 -13.75 9.52 -10.39
C SER A 15 -14.02 8.17 -9.72
N HIS A 16 -13.02 7.33 -9.57
CA HIS A 16 -13.16 5.98 -9.01
C HIS A 16 -12.60 5.83 -7.60
N ILE A 17 -11.87 6.82 -7.12
CA ILE A 17 -11.50 6.96 -5.72
C ILE A 17 -11.96 8.32 -5.18
N LYS A 18 -11.99 8.45 -3.87
CA LYS A 18 -12.13 9.73 -3.17
C LYS A 18 -10.99 9.87 -2.18
N ILE A 19 -10.37 11.05 -2.13
CA ILE A 19 -9.32 11.33 -1.14
C ILE A 19 -9.88 12.35 -0.15
N SER A 20 -9.72 12.09 1.13
CA SER A 20 -10.12 12.99 2.20
C SER A 20 -9.04 13.13 3.26
N HIS A 21 -9.03 14.26 3.92
CA HIS A 21 -8.17 14.55 5.05
C HIS A 21 -8.78 14.00 6.36
N HIS A 22 -7.97 13.72 7.37
CA HIS A 22 -8.45 13.49 8.71
C HIS A 22 -7.71 14.39 9.72
N PRO A 23 -8.42 15.30 10.42
CA PRO A 23 -9.85 15.60 10.31
C PRO A 23 -10.24 16.13 8.91
N ALA A 24 -11.50 15.91 8.53
CA ALA A 24 -12.04 16.34 7.24
C ALA A 24 -12.23 17.87 7.15
N ASN A 25 -12.40 18.35 5.91
CA ASN A 25 -12.69 19.75 5.61
C ASN A 25 -11.58 20.72 6.07
N THR A 26 -10.33 20.29 6.00
CA THR A 26 -9.18 21.15 6.27
C THR A 26 -8.70 21.81 4.95
N PRO A 27 -8.23 23.05 4.98
CA PRO A 27 -7.81 23.76 3.78
C PRO A 27 -6.52 23.19 3.16
N SER A 28 -5.76 22.41 3.92
CA SER A 28 -4.49 21.81 3.50
C SER A 28 -4.42 20.35 3.96
N PRO A 29 -3.56 19.53 3.34
CA PRO A 29 -3.35 18.15 3.75
C PRO A 29 -3.01 18.00 5.23
N THR A 30 -3.58 16.99 5.84
CA THR A 30 -3.35 16.61 7.24
C THR A 30 -2.39 15.42 7.33
N PRO A 31 -1.82 15.13 8.50
CA PRO A 31 -0.93 13.97 8.68
C PRO A 31 -1.56 12.62 8.32
N VAL A 32 -2.89 12.50 8.37
CA VAL A 32 -3.62 11.29 8.00
C VAL A 32 -4.48 11.57 6.77
N ILE A 33 -4.26 10.80 5.71
CA ILE A 33 -5.04 10.85 4.46
C ILE A 33 -5.80 9.54 4.30
N ILE A 34 -7.07 9.65 3.88
CA ILE A 34 -7.94 8.51 3.62
C ILE A 34 -8.21 8.43 2.12
N ILE A 35 -7.81 7.32 1.50
CA ILE A 35 -8.16 6.97 0.12
C ILE A 35 -9.34 5.99 0.20
N THR A 36 -10.45 6.35 -0.42
CA THR A 36 -11.65 5.54 -0.44
C THR A 36 -11.93 5.08 -1.87
N LEU A 37 -11.97 3.77 -2.13
CA LEU A 37 -12.48 3.22 -3.39
C LEU A 37 -13.94 3.63 -3.51
N ASN A 38 -14.35 4.30 -4.58
CA ASN A 38 -15.60 5.03 -4.63
C ASN A 38 -16.44 4.70 -5.88
N ARG A 39 -16.77 3.43 -6.03
CA ARG A 39 -17.76 2.90 -7.00
C ARG A 39 -18.73 1.94 -6.28
N PRO A 40 -19.45 2.41 -5.23
CA PRO A 40 -20.27 1.51 -4.40
C PRO A 40 -21.35 0.77 -5.18
N GLU A 41 -21.92 1.38 -6.21
CA GLU A 41 -22.92 0.80 -7.12
C GLU A 41 -22.38 -0.39 -7.93
N LYS A 42 -21.06 -0.43 -8.15
CA LYS A 42 -20.30 -1.55 -8.78
C LYS A 42 -19.48 -2.33 -7.76
N ARG A 43 -19.82 -2.26 -6.47
CA ARG A 43 -19.10 -2.93 -5.37
C ARG A 43 -17.60 -2.64 -5.37
N ASN A 44 -17.23 -1.42 -5.74
CA ASN A 44 -15.85 -0.97 -5.90
C ASN A 44 -15.02 -1.87 -6.83
N ALA A 45 -15.65 -2.39 -7.90
CA ALA A 45 -14.97 -3.18 -8.91
C ALA A 45 -13.82 -2.37 -9.54
N TYR A 46 -12.67 -3.02 -9.65
CA TYR A 46 -11.40 -2.43 -10.07
C TYR A 46 -11.36 -2.18 -11.58
N THR A 47 -10.89 -1.01 -11.97
CA THR A 47 -10.79 -0.54 -13.35
C THR A 47 -9.42 0.05 -13.63
N ALA A 48 -9.10 0.30 -14.89
CA ALA A 48 -7.89 1.01 -15.29
C ALA A 48 -7.83 2.42 -14.69
N THR A 49 -8.94 3.17 -14.72
CA THR A 49 -9.05 4.49 -14.08
C THR A 49 -8.75 4.44 -12.59
N MET A 50 -9.32 3.46 -11.87
CA MET A 50 -9.02 3.28 -10.44
C MET A 50 -7.53 2.99 -10.21
N ALA A 51 -6.91 2.20 -11.10
CA ALA A 51 -5.48 1.91 -11.03
C ALA A 51 -4.63 3.18 -11.16
N GLU A 52 -4.90 3.99 -12.17
CA GLU A 52 -4.18 5.24 -12.43
C GLU A 52 -4.33 6.24 -11.29
N GLU A 53 -5.55 6.38 -10.77
CA GLU A 53 -5.83 7.26 -9.63
C GLU A 53 -5.14 6.78 -8.34
N LEU A 54 -5.11 5.47 -8.07
CA LEU A 54 -4.40 4.91 -6.92
C LEU A 54 -2.88 5.07 -7.07
N GLU A 55 -2.32 4.77 -8.23
CA GLU A 55 -0.89 4.92 -8.50
C GLU A 55 -0.46 6.38 -8.33
N TRP A 56 -1.23 7.33 -8.88
CA TRP A 56 -1.01 8.75 -8.68
C TRP A 56 -1.07 9.14 -7.20
N ALA A 57 -2.12 8.70 -6.48
CA ALA A 57 -2.30 9.05 -5.08
C ALA A 57 -1.12 8.59 -4.22
N PHE A 58 -0.75 7.30 -4.30
CA PHE A 58 0.36 6.77 -3.50
C PHE A 58 1.71 7.38 -3.86
N THR A 59 1.95 7.65 -5.16
CA THR A 59 3.19 8.28 -5.62
C THR A 59 3.30 9.74 -5.14
N THR A 60 2.18 10.47 -5.14
CA THR A 60 2.16 11.88 -4.70
C THR A 60 2.23 11.98 -3.18
N LEU A 61 1.44 11.17 -2.46
CA LEU A 61 1.42 11.15 -1.00
C LEU A 61 2.76 10.71 -0.39
N ASP A 62 3.50 9.83 -1.07
CA ASP A 62 4.85 9.43 -0.65
C ASP A 62 5.78 10.63 -0.45
N ARG A 63 5.70 11.59 -1.37
CA ARG A 63 6.60 12.76 -1.42
C ARG A 63 6.09 13.97 -0.64
N ASP A 64 4.87 13.91 -0.12
CA ASP A 64 4.30 15.02 0.63
C ASP A 64 4.72 14.96 2.11
N PRO A 65 5.57 15.89 2.60
CA PRO A 65 6.01 15.89 3.99
C PRO A 65 4.89 16.19 4.99
N ARG A 66 3.77 16.76 4.53
CA ARG A 66 2.58 17.02 5.38
C ARG A 66 1.86 15.73 5.75
N VAL A 67 2.02 14.67 4.95
CA VAL A 67 1.36 13.37 5.12
C VAL A 67 2.28 12.40 5.85
N LYS A 68 1.75 11.73 6.86
CA LYS A 68 2.49 10.74 7.67
C LYS A 68 1.94 9.32 7.54
N VAL A 69 0.61 9.15 7.42
CA VAL A 69 -0.06 7.85 7.35
C VAL A 69 -1.18 7.88 6.33
N ILE A 70 -1.36 6.78 5.59
CA ILE A 70 -2.41 6.61 4.60
C ILE A 70 -3.35 5.49 5.04
N ILE A 71 -4.67 5.74 4.93
CA ILE A 71 -5.70 4.72 5.10
C ILE A 71 -6.29 4.42 3.71
N LEU A 72 -6.38 3.15 3.35
CA LEU A 72 -7.09 2.67 2.16
C LEU A 72 -8.35 1.94 2.60
N THR A 73 -9.52 2.39 2.15
CA THR A 73 -10.82 1.79 2.46
C THR A 73 -11.74 1.77 1.24
N GLY A 74 -12.96 1.27 1.37
CA GLY A 74 -13.99 1.30 0.33
C GLY A 74 -15.26 2.00 0.78
N SER A 75 -16.00 2.61 -0.15
CA SER A 75 -17.34 3.12 0.09
C SER A 75 -18.38 2.00 0.05
N GLY A 76 -19.48 2.16 0.77
CA GLY A 76 -20.60 1.21 0.78
C GLY A 76 -20.24 -0.12 1.46
N ASP A 77 -20.85 -1.20 0.97
CA ASP A 77 -20.86 -2.50 1.64
C ASP A 77 -19.70 -3.42 1.31
N THR A 78 -18.96 -3.13 0.26
CA THR A 78 -17.87 -3.97 -0.25
C THR A 78 -16.57 -3.18 -0.27
N PHE A 79 -15.47 -3.78 0.18
CA PHE A 79 -14.17 -3.14 0.02
C PHE A 79 -13.81 -3.09 -1.47
N CYS A 80 -13.71 -4.25 -2.15
CA CYS A 80 -13.49 -4.34 -3.59
C CYS A 80 -13.86 -5.74 -4.12
N ALA A 81 -14.76 -5.80 -5.08
CA ALA A 81 -15.26 -7.06 -5.67
C ALA A 81 -14.28 -7.71 -6.68
N GLY A 82 -13.05 -7.22 -6.80
CA GLY A 82 -12.10 -7.67 -7.82
C GLY A 82 -12.21 -6.86 -9.11
N ALA A 83 -11.63 -7.37 -10.19
CA ALA A 83 -11.68 -6.71 -11.50
C ALA A 83 -13.13 -6.56 -11.99
N ASP A 84 -13.41 -5.46 -12.68
CA ASP A 84 -14.72 -5.22 -13.30
C ASP A 84 -14.92 -6.17 -14.49
N LEU A 85 -15.69 -7.23 -14.27
CA LEU A 85 -15.92 -8.28 -15.27
C LEU A 85 -16.83 -7.82 -16.43
N GLU A 86 -17.56 -6.72 -16.28
CA GLU A 86 -18.32 -6.14 -17.38
C GLU A 86 -17.39 -5.49 -18.42
N ILE A 87 -16.25 -4.93 -17.96
CA ILE A 87 -15.19 -4.42 -18.83
C ILE A 87 -14.36 -5.57 -19.41
N GLY A 88 -14.24 -6.68 -18.67
CA GLY A 88 -13.47 -7.86 -19.05
C GLY A 88 -11.97 -7.71 -18.85
N PHE A 89 -11.22 -8.70 -19.37
CA PHE A 89 -9.76 -8.75 -19.35
C PHE A 89 -9.23 -8.56 -20.76
N SER A 90 -8.54 -7.47 -21.03
CA SER A 90 -7.87 -7.24 -22.33
C SER A 90 -6.39 -6.93 -22.11
N VAL A 91 -5.57 -7.40 -23.03
CA VAL A 91 -4.14 -7.07 -23.10
C VAL A 91 -3.93 -6.25 -24.36
N GLY A 92 -3.75 -4.94 -24.20
CA GLY A 92 -3.60 -4.00 -25.33
C GLY A 92 -4.93 -3.69 -26.05
N GLU A 93 -4.82 -3.04 -27.20
CA GLU A 93 -5.95 -2.71 -28.05
C GLU A 93 -6.31 -3.90 -28.97
N GLU A 94 -7.62 -4.08 -29.21
CA GLU A 94 -8.12 -5.14 -30.07
C GLU A 94 -7.47 -5.05 -31.47
N GLY A 95 -6.99 -6.19 -31.96
CA GLY A 95 -6.32 -6.29 -33.26
C GLY A 95 -4.84 -5.87 -33.28
N LYS A 96 -4.28 -5.34 -32.20
CA LYS A 96 -2.85 -5.04 -32.12
C LYS A 96 -2.08 -6.16 -31.43
N LYS A 97 -0.94 -6.58 -32.03
CA LYS A 97 -0.04 -7.56 -31.45
C LYS A 97 0.66 -6.93 -30.25
N VAL A 98 0.44 -7.49 -29.06
CA VAL A 98 1.11 -7.04 -27.82
C VAL A 98 2.36 -7.88 -27.57
N ASN A 99 3.48 -7.24 -27.29
CA ASN A 99 4.64 -7.91 -26.75
C ASN A 99 4.43 -8.22 -25.27
N LEU A 100 4.16 -9.47 -24.91
CA LEU A 100 3.92 -9.86 -23.53
C LEU A 100 5.10 -9.59 -22.59
N GLY A 101 6.32 -9.50 -23.11
CA GLY A 101 7.50 -9.11 -22.34
C GLY A 101 7.43 -7.66 -21.80
N ASP A 102 6.67 -6.81 -22.48
CA ASP A 102 6.47 -5.40 -22.13
C ASP A 102 5.14 -5.15 -21.41
N TYR A 103 4.28 -6.17 -21.30
CA TYR A 103 3.02 -6.05 -20.57
C TYR A 103 3.27 -5.89 -19.07
N ARG A 104 2.60 -4.93 -18.46
CA ARG A 104 2.60 -4.69 -17.01
C ARG A 104 1.16 -4.62 -16.54
N ASP A 105 0.76 -5.57 -15.70
CA ASP A 105 -0.60 -5.58 -15.13
C ASP A 105 -0.83 -4.35 -14.25
N SER A 106 -2.02 -3.77 -14.36
CA SER A 106 -2.36 -2.55 -13.62
C SER A 106 -2.41 -2.77 -12.11
N GLY A 107 -2.82 -3.97 -11.67
CA GLY A 107 -2.79 -4.36 -10.26
C GLY A 107 -1.36 -4.39 -9.71
N GLY A 108 -0.39 -4.88 -10.50
CA GLY A 108 1.03 -4.86 -10.16
C GLY A 108 1.58 -3.44 -10.02
N ARG A 109 1.17 -2.51 -10.87
CA ARG A 109 1.56 -1.10 -10.73
C ARG A 109 1.05 -0.49 -9.44
N VAL A 110 -0.22 -0.72 -9.10
CA VAL A 110 -0.82 -0.27 -7.81
C VAL A 110 -0.13 -0.94 -6.62
N ALA A 111 0.08 -2.25 -6.64
CA ALA A 111 0.78 -2.94 -5.55
C ALA A 111 2.20 -2.40 -5.34
N LEU A 112 2.91 -2.10 -6.42
CA LEU A 112 4.24 -1.52 -6.35
C LEU A 112 4.23 -0.06 -5.86
N SER A 113 3.23 0.75 -6.23
CA SER A 113 3.11 2.12 -5.70
C SER A 113 2.89 2.12 -4.18
N ILE A 114 2.05 1.22 -3.67
CA ILE A 114 1.84 1.02 -2.22
C ILE A 114 3.11 0.47 -1.55
N HIS A 115 3.79 -0.49 -2.20
CA HIS A 115 5.02 -1.09 -1.67
C HIS A 115 6.17 -0.07 -1.60
N ARG A 116 6.29 0.80 -2.60
CA ARG A 116 7.33 1.83 -2.67
C ARG A 116 7.04 3.03 -1.78
N CYS A 117 5.77 3.29 -1.48
CA CYS A 117 5.36 4.39 -0.62
C CYS A 117 5.98 4.23 0.78
N ARG A 118 6.74 5.22 1.20
CA ARG A 118 7.43 5.26 2.51
C ARG A 118 6.48 5.52 3.67
N LYS A 119 5.30 6.06 3.38
CA LYS A 119 4.26 6.28 4.38
C LYS A 119 3.58 4.96 4.73
N PRO A 120 3.43 4.60 6.02
CA PRO A 120 2.68 3.41 6.40
C PRO A 120 1.24 3.50 5.90
N THR A 121 0.76 2.38 5.33
CA THR A 121 -0.60 2.25 4.80
C THR A 121 -1.40 1.27 5.65
N ILE A 122 -2.57 1.69 6.10
CA ILE A 122 -3.54 0.83 6.80
C ILE A 122 -4.67 0.50 5.83
N ALA A 123 -4.82 -0.77 5.46
CA ALA A 123 -5.96 -1.24 4.70
C ALA A 123 -7.13 -1.52 5.65
N ALA A 124 -8.10 -0.62 5.67
CA ALA A 124 -9.34 -0.72 6.45
C ALA A 124 -10.39 -1.43 5.59
N MET A 125 -10.38 -2.75 5.63
CA MET A 125 -11.19 -3.62 4.77
C MET A 125 -12.57 -3.82 5.40
N GLN A 126 -13.40 -2.77 5.31
CA GLN A 126 -14.73 -2.69 5.94
C GLN A 126 -15.76 -3.65 5.34
N GLY A 127 -15.47 -4.22 4.18
CA GLY A 127 -16.35 -5.14 3.46
C GLY A 127 -15.54 -6.23 2.75
N SER A 128 -16.25 -7.08 2.03
CA SER A 128 -15.66 -8.21 1.31
C SER A 128 -14.66 -7.75 0.24
N ALA A 129 -13.61 -8.56 0.01
CA ALA A 129 -12.60 -8.32 -1.00
C ALA A 129 -12.16 -9.62 -1.68
N VAL A 130 -12.10 -9.61 -3.02
CA VAL A 130 -11.59 -10.76 -3.79
C VAL A 130 -10.68 -10.33 -4.93
N GLY A 131 -9.82 -11.25 -5.39
CA GLY A 131 -8.88 -11.00 -6.49
C GLY A 131 -8.00 -9.78 -6.21
N VAL A 132 -7.96 -8.81 -7.15
CA VAL A 132 -7.17 -7.58 -7.00
C VAL A 132 -7.58 -6.77 -5.76
N GLY A 133 -8.83 -6.87 -5.30
CA GLY A 133 -9.26 -6.26 -4.04
C GLY A 133 -8.54 -6.80 -2.81
N MET A 134 -8.08 -8.06 -2.85
CA MET A 134 -7.20 -8.64 -1.84
C MET A 134 -5.73 -8.31 -2.10
N THR A 135 -5.28 -8.52 -3.33
CA THR A 135 -3.85 -8.47 -3.65
C THR A 135 -3.28 -7.06 -3.54
N MET A 136 -4.04 -6.01 -3.87
CA MET A 136 -3.60 -4.62 -3.67
C MET A 136 -3.33 -4.27 -2.20
N THR A 137 -3.92 -5.01 -1.24
CA THR A 137 -3.71 -4.76 0.19
C THR A 137 -2.49 -5.48 0.77
N LEU A 138 -1.91 -6.44 0.06
CA LEU A 138 -0.76 -7.22 0.57
C LEU A 138 0.47 -6.35 0.88
N PRO A 139 0.82 -5.32 0.11
CA PRO A 139 1.93 -4.43 0.43
C PRO A 139 1.63 -3.42 1.54
N ALA A 140 0.36 -3.29 2.00
CA ALA A 140 0.01 -2.42 3.11
C ALA A 140 0.70 -2.84 4.42
N THR A 141 0.96 -1.87 5.30
CA THR A 141 1.61 -2.10 6.59
C THR A 141 0.70 -2.89 7.53
N ILE A 142 -0.56 -2.50 7.63
CA ILE A 142 -1.57 -3.10 8.53
C ILE A 142 -2.84 -3.39 7.72
N ARG A 143 -3.51 -4.50 8.00
CA ARG A 143 -4.83 -4.86 7.45
C ARG A 143 -5.79 -5.12 8.60
N ILE A 144 -6.90 -4.39 8.61
CA ILE A 144 -8.01 -4.53 9.57
C ILE A 144 -9.23 -4.96 8.78
N ALA A 145 -9.96 -5.98 9.26
CA ALA A 145 -11.03 -6.58 8.50
C ALA A 145 -12.38 -6.60 9.25
N HIS A 146 -13.47 -6.61 8.49
CA HIS A 146 -14.81 -6.84 9.03
C HIS A 146 -15.03 -8.34 9.25
N THR A 147 -15.41 -8.73 10.47
CA THR A 147 -15.41 -10.13 10.95
C THR A 147 -16.25 -11.09 10.10
N THR A 148 -17.39 -10.65 9.56
CA THR A 148 -18.32 -11.50 8.78
C THR A 148 -18.16 -11.36 7.28
N SER A 149 -17.34 -10.43 6.80
CA SER A 149 -17.03 -10.26 5.38
C SER A 149 -16.23 -11.42 4.81
N LYS A 150 -16.19 -11.53 3.50
CA LYS A 150 -15.56 -12.63 2.78
C LYS A 150 -14.36 -12.15 1.98
N TYR A 151 -13.27 -12.89 2.10
CA TYR A 151 -11.98 -12.56 1.49
C TYR A 151 -11.46 -13.75 0.68
N GLY A 152 -10.86 -13.53 -0.47
CA GLY A 152 -10.38 -14.64 -1.29
C GLY A 152 -9.53 -14.27 -2.49
N PHE A 153 -8.72 -15.24 -2.93
CA PHE A 153 -7.84 -15.15 -4.08
C PHE A 153 -8.38 -16.06 -5.19
N VAL A 154 -9.32 -15.55 -5.98
CA VAL A 154 -10.21 -16.35 -6.85
C VAL A 154 -9.69 -16.57 -8.28
N PHE A 155 -8.40 -16.35 -8.55
CA PHE A 155 -7.78 -16.35 -9.88
C PHE A 155 -8.04 -17.62 -10.67
N GLY A 156 -7.70 -18.79 -10.12
CA GLY A 156 -7.90 -20.08 -10.76
C GLY A 156 -9.36 -20.36 -11.10
N ARG A 157 -10.31 -19.86 -10.31
CA ARG A 157 -11.76 -19.97 -10.61
C ARG A 157 -12.20 -19.10 -11.79
N ARG A 158 -11.36 -18.20 -12.28
CA ARG A 158 -11.58 -17.34 -13.45
C ARG A 158 -10.65 -17.69 -14.60
N GLY A 159 -9.88 -18.79 -14.49
CA GLY A 159 -8.94 -19.21 -15.53
C GLY A 159 -7.75 -18.27 -15.71
N ILE A 160 -7.41 -17.47 -14.68
CA ILE A 160 -6.27 -16.54 -14.69
C ILE A 160 -5.30 -16.89 -13.57
N THR A 161 -4.09 -16.34 -13.66
CA THR A 161 -3.02 -16.52 -12.68
C THR A 161 -3.01 -15.41 -11.64
N MET A 162 -2.15 -15.54 -10.62
CA MET A 162 -1.85 -14.49 -9.63
C MET A 162 -1.31 -13.23 -10.32
N GLU A 163 -1.63 -12.08 -9.74
CA GLU A 163 -1.24 -10.74 -10.21
C GLU A 163 -0.84 -9.83 -9.02
N SER A 164 -0.60 -8.55 -9.25
CA SER A 164 -0.32 -7.55 -8.19
C SER A 164 0.81 -7.96 -7.24
N CYS A 165 1.87 -8.59 -7.74
CA CYS A 165 2.99 -9.09 -6.94
C CYS A 165 2.58 -10.08 -5.82
N SER A 166 1.37 -10.62 -5.87
CA SER A 166 0.83 -11.49 -4.81
C SER A 166 1.59 -12.81 -4.68
N SER A 167 2.18 -13.32 -5.77
CA SER A 167 3.03 -14.52 -5.73
C SER A 167 4.29 -14.33 -4.87
N TYR A 168 4.77 -13.11 -4.75
CA TYR A 168 5.89 -12.76 -3.88
C TYR A 168 5.42 -12.42 -2.45
N LEU A 169 4.37 -11.61 -2.32
CA LEU A 169 3.94 -11.03 -1.03
C LEU A 169 3.16 -12.03 -0.17
N LEU A 170 2.20 -12.76 -0.76
CA LEU A 170 1.29 -13.61 0.02
C LEU A 170 2.01 -14.71 0.81
N PRO A 171 2.91 -15.53 0.21
CA PRO A 171 3.59 -16.58 0.96
C PRO A 171 4.55 -16.04 2.03
N ARG A 172 5.06 -14.82 1.87
CA ARG A 172 5.89 -14.15 2.90
C ARG A 172 5.07 -13.68 4.08
N LEU A 173 3.80 -13.34 3.88
CA LEU A 173 2.90 -12.87 4.93
C LEU A 173 2.27 -14.02 5.74
N ILE A 174 1.93 -15.14 5.09
CA ILE A 174 1.16 -16.22 5.74
C ILE A 174 1.81 -17.62 5.66
N GLY A 175 2.96 -17.72 5.03
CA GLY A 175 3.63 -18.99 4.76
C GLY A 175 3.09 -19.71 3.52
N TYR A 176 3.95 -20.52 2.87
CA TYR A 176 3.62 -21.18 1.61
C TYR A 176 2.41 -22.13 1.73
N SER A 177 2.29 -22.90 2.81
CA SER A 177 1.20 -23.86 2.97
C SER A 177 -0.19 -23.19 2.93
N ARG A 178 -0.37 -22.11 3.68
CA ARG A 178 -1.63 -21.34 3.67
C ARG A 178 -1.86 -20.63 2.34
N ALA A 179 -0.81 -20.02 1.78
CA ALA A 179 -0.88 -19.39 0.48
C ALA A 179 -1.31 -20.37 -0.61
N MET A 180 -0.68 -21.55 -0.67
CA MET A 180 -1.03 -22.61 -1.63
C MET A 180 -2.48 -23.08 -1.46
N TYR A 181 -2.96 -23.28 -0.23
CA TYR A 181 -4.36 -23.62 0.00
C TYR A 181 -5.30 -22.57 -0.61
N LEU A 182 -5.10 -21.29 -0.26
CA LEU A 182 -5.98 -20.20 -0.71
C LEU A 182 -5.96 -20.03 -2.23
N ILE A 183 -4.79 -20.11 -2.86
CA ILE A 183 -4.65 -19.94 -4.31
C ILE A 183 -5.19 -21.14 -5.07
N SER A 184 -4.87 -22.37 -4.65
CA SER A 184 -5.27 -23.60 -5.36
C SER A 184 -6.77 -23.85 -5.28
N THR A 185 -7.41 -23.51 -4.15
CA THR A 185 -8.86 -23.69 -3.99
C THR A 185 -9.67 -22.50 -4.49
N GLY A 186 -9.08 -21.30 -4.52
CA GLY A 186 -9.80 -20.05 -4.71
C GLY A 186 -10.89 -19.84 -3.67
N ALA A 187 -10.71 -20.38 -2.47
CA ALA A 187 -11.70 -20.28 -1.39
C ALA A 187 -11.94 -18.84 -0.96
N VAL A 188 -13.21 -18.53 -0.69
CA VAL A 188 -13.64 -17.22 -0.19
C VAL A 188 -14.14 -17.41 1.24
N LEU A 189 -13.38 -16.91 2.21
CA LEU A 189 -13.49 -17.26 3.62
C LEU A 189 -13.61 -16.00 4.49
N PRO A 190 -14.15 -16.11 5.74
CA PRO A 190 -14.09 -15.02 6.69
C PRO A 190 -12.64 -14.76 7.15
N PRO A 191 -12.32 -13.55 7.63
CA PRO A 191 -10.95 -13.18 8.02
C PRO A 191 -10.42 -13.99 9.21
N THR A 192 -11.31 -14.58 10.00
CA THR A 192 -11.00 -15.45 11.13
C THR A 192 -10.60 -16.88 10.72
N SER A 193 -10.67 -17.21 9.42
CA SER A 193 -10.23 -18.50 8.92
C SER A 193 -8.75 -18.73 9.19
N PRO A 194 -8.35 -19.93 9.71
CA PRO A 194 -6.95 -20.21 9.99
C PRO A 194 -6.04 -20.19 8.75
N HIS A 195 -6.63 -20.26 7.55
CA HIS A 195 -5.88 -20.17 6.29
C HIS A 195 -5.34 -18.78 6.00
N PHE A 196 -5.87 -17.72 6.62
CA PHE A 196 -5.28 -16.38 6.52
C PHE A 196 -4.14 -16.17 7.54
N GLY A 197 -3.98 -17.05 8.54
CA GLY A 197 -2.99 -16.85 9.59
C GLY A 197 -3.15 -15.49 10.25
N ALA A 198 -2.05 -14.72 10.34
CA ALA A 198 -2.03 -13.37 10.89
C ALA A 198 -2.11 -12.27 9.79
N LEU A 199 -2.69 -12.56 8.63
CA LEU A 199 -2.82 -11.58 7.54
C LEU A 199 -3.57 -10.32 7.97
N PHE A 200 -4.63 -10.50 8.74
CA PHE A 200 -5.40 -9.41 9.34
C PHE A 200 -4.92 -9.19 10.78
N ALA A 201 -4.44 -7.99 11.07
CA ALA A 201 -3.95 -7.65 12.41
C ALA A 201 -5.09 -7.60 13.45
N GLU A 202 -6.24 -7.07 13.04
CA GLU A 202 -7.43 -6.95 13.89
C GLU A 202 -8.69 -7.22 13.06
N THR A 203 -9.78 -7.64 13.74
CA THR A 203 -11.10 -7.78 13.13
C THR A 203 -12.17 -7.10 13.98
N PHE A 204 -13.17 -6.51 13.33
CA PHE A 204 -14.27 -5.79 14.00
C PHE A 204 -15.63 -6.27 13.52
N PRO A 205 -16.63 -6.29 14.40
CA PRO A 205 -17.97 -6.79 14.07
C PRO A 205 -18.80 -5.82 13.21
N THR A 206 -18.37 -4.56 13.09
CA THR A 206 -19.05 -3.55 12.26
C THR A 206 -18.08 -2.92 11.26
N LYS A 207 -18.60 -2.47 10.12
CA LYS A 207 -17.82 -1.80 9.06
C LYS A 207 -17.28 -0.46 9.55
N GLU A 208 -18.06 0.27 10.28
CA GLU A 208 -17.71 1.54 10.91
C GLU A 208 -16.61 1.35 11.94
N GLY A 209 -16.63 0.25 12.69
CA GLY A 209 -15.61 -0.14 13.65
C GLY A 209 -14.25 -0.37 12.99
N VAL A 210 -14.22 -0.99 11.80
CA VAL A 210 -13.00 -1.18 11.01
C VAL A 210 -12.37 0.17 10.63
N VAL A 211 -13.19 1.08 10.07
CA VAL A 211 -12.71 2.40 9.64
C VAL A 211 -12.31 3.26 10.84
N LYS A 212 -13.12 3.26 11.90
CA LYS A 212 -12.81 3.98 13.15
C LYS A 212 -11.47 3.54 13.73
N ARG A 213 -11.24 2.22 13.83
CA ARG A 213 -9.97 1.69 14.34
C ARG A 213 -8.78 2.06 13.47
N ALA A 214 -8.93 2.05 12.16
CA ALA A 214 -7.89 2.49 11.23
C ALA A 214 -7.52 3.96 11.45
N VAL A 215 -8.52 4.83 11.67
CA VAL A 215 -8.31 6.26 11.96
C VAL A 215 -7.62 6.45 13.31
N GLU A 216 -8.01 5.72 14.34
CA GLU A 216 -7.35 5.76 15.66
C GLU A 216 -5.88 5.37 15.55
N LEU A 217 -5.57 4.23 14.91
CA LEU A 217 -4.19 3.78 14.69
C LEU A 217 -3.39 4.77 13.86
N ALA A 218 -3.96 5.27 12.76
CA ALA A 218 -3.28 6.23 11.90
C ALA A 218 -2.95 7.53 12.66
N SER A 219 -3.88 8.02 13.48
CA SER A 219 -3.69 9.23 14.30
C SER A 219 -2.60 9.03 15.36
N GLU A 220 -2.60 7.86 16.01
CA GLU A 220 -1.58 7.48 16.98
C GLU A 220 -0.19 7.38 16.30
N MET A 221 -0.09 6.67 15.17
CA MET A 221 1.16 6.55 14.42
C MET A 221 1.66 7.92 13.94
N ALA A 222 0.78 8.75 13.39
CA ALA A 222 1.15 10.09 12.91
C ALA A 222 1.68 11.00 14.01
N GLN A 223 1.26 10.76 15.27
CA GLN A 223 1.65 11.54 16.43
C GLN A 223 2.89 11.00 17.14
N LEU A 224 3.00 9.67 17.28
CA LEU A 224 3.98 9.05 18.19
C LEU A 224 5.16 8.39 17.48
N VAL A 225 5.10 8.20 16.15
CA VAL A 225 6.17 7.53 15.39
C VAL A 225 6.88 8.54 14.49
N SER A 226 8.22 8.58 14.58
CA SER A 226 9.04 9.35 13.64
C SER A 226 8.79 8.86 12.21
N PRO A 227 8.39 9.73 11.26
CA PRO A 227 8.19 9.35 9.86
C PRO A 227 9.44 8.73 9.24
N MET A 228 10.62 9.29 9.51
CA MET A 228 11.89 8.78 9.01
C MET A 228 12.20 7.39 9.58
N ALA A 229 12.12 7.22 10.91
CA ALA A 229 12.34 5.91 11.54
C ALA A 229 11.34 4.85 11.06
N GLY A 230 10.06 5.21 10.92
CA GLY A 230 9.02 4.32 10.40
C GLY A 230 9.29 3.85 8.97
N ALA A 231 9.70 4.76 8.10
CA ALA A 231 10.08 4.45 6.71
C ALA A 231 11.31 3.54 6.65
N LEU A 232 12.35 3.83 7.42
CA LEU A 232 13.58 3.03 7.50
C LEU A 232 13.31 1.62 8.05
N ASN A 233 12.55 1.49 9.15
CA ASN A 233 12.16 0.20 9.72
C ASN A 233 11.36 -0.66 8.72
N ARG A 234 10.43 -0.04 7.99
CA ARG A 234 9.70 -0.73 6.93
C ARG A 234 10.61 -1.18 5.80
N ALA A 235 11.56 -0.33 5.38
CA ALA A 235 12.55 -0.67 4.37
C ALA A 235 13.46 -1.81 4.82
N LEU A 236 13.95 -1.82 6.06
CA LEU A 236 14.77 -2.89 6.63
C LEU A 236 14.06 -4.25 6.54
N MET A 237 12.76 -4.31 6.80
CA MET A 237 11.99 -5.56 6.69
C MET A 237 11.71 -5.96 5.23
N TRP A 238 11.27 -5.06 4.38
CA TRP A 238 10.89 -5.37 2.99
C TRP A 238 12.09 -5.54 2.05
N ARG A 239 13.20 -4.89 2.37
CA ARG A 239 14.43 -4.85 1.58
C ARG A 239 15.60 -5.47 2.33
N ALA A 240 15.30 -6.40 3.25
CA ALA A 240 16.32 -7.15 3.96
C ALA A 240 17.26 -7.85 2.97
N PRO A 241 18.59 -7.82 3.21
CA PRO A 241 19.55 -8.60 2.46
C PRO A 241 19.33 -10.13 2.57
N GLY A 242 20.16 -10.88 1.86
CA GLY A 242 20.01 -12.34 1.75
C GLY A 242 20.42 -13.14 2.99
N SER A 243 21.17 -12.55 3.92
CA SER A 243 21.65 -13.20 5.14
C SER A 243 21.45 -12.34 6.38
N VAL A 244 21.49 -12.97 7.55
CA VAL A 244 21.36 -12.28 8.86
C VAL A 244 22.58 -11.39 9.10
N GLU A 245 23.77 -11.81 8.67
CA GLU A 245 25.01 -11.04 8.79
C GLU A 245 24.98 -9.78 7.95
N GLU A 246 24.52 -9.88 6.70
CA GLU A 246 24.33 -8.70 5.84
C GLU A 246 23.26 -7.76 6.40
N ALA A 247 22.15 -8.30 6.94
CA ALA A 247 21.12 -7.52 7.61
C ALA A 247 21.69 -6.74 8.79
N HIS A 248 22.52 -7.38 9.63
CA HIS A 248 23.20 -6.73 10.75
C HIS A 248 24.07 -5.56 10.31
N LEU A 249 24.81 -5.69 9.20
CA LEU A 249 25.64 -4.61 8.68
C LEU A 249 24.80 -3.40 8.23
N VAL A 250 23.69 -3.65 7.53
CA VAL A 250 22.77 -2.59 7.09
C VAL A 250 22.09 -1.92 8.28
N GLU A 251 21.53 -2.72 9.20
CA GLU A 251 20.87 -2.23 10.41
C GLU A 251 21.82 -1.38 11.26
N SER A 252 23.05 -1.84 11.49
CA SER A 252 24.04 -1.11 12.29
C SER A 252 24.36 0.26 11.71
N ARG A 253 24.48 0.37 10.36
CA ARG A 253 24.74 1.64 9.69
C ARG A 253 23.56 2.60 9.80
N VAL A 254 22.35 2.10 9.54
CA VAL A 254 21.11 2.88 9.65
C VAL A 254 20.88 3.31 11.11
N LEU A 255 21.05 2.40 12.08
CA LEU A 255 20.90 2.71 13.50
C LEU A 255 21.93 3.73 13.99
N GLY A 256 23.21 3.59 13.57
CA GLY A 256 24.24 4.55 13.89
C GLY A 256 23.92 5.97 13.41
N HIS A 257 23.35 6.09 12.20
CA HIS A 257 22.85 7.35 11.67
C HIS A 257 21.69 7.89 12.53
N MET A 258 20.72 7.04 12.87
CA MET A 258 19.55 7.43 13.66
C MET A 258 19.94 7.91 15.06
N PHE A 259 20.97 7.36 15.71
CA PHE A 259 21.46 7.83 17.00
C PHE A 259 21.96 9.28 16.98
N ALA A 260 22.41 9.78 15.83
CA ALA A 260 22.83 11.16 15.65
C ALA A 260 21.67 12.12 15.26
N SER A 261 20.50 11.57 14.89
CA SER A 261 19.39 12.35 14.35
C SER A 261 18.69 13.25 15.37
N GLN A 262 18.02 14.29 14.90
CA GLN A 262 17.18 15.15 15.75
C GLN A 262 15.96 14.38 16.27
N ASP A 263 15.39 13.48 15.48
CA ASP A 263 14.24 12.70 15.90
C ASP A 263 14.56 11.75 17.07
N GLN A 264 15.79 11.22 17.15
CA GLN A 264 16.23 10.42 18.29
C GLN A 264 16.26 11.26 19.57
N LYS A 265 16.85 12.46 19.48
CA LYS A 265 16.93 13.39 20.62
C LYS A 265 15.54 13.82 21.09
N GLU A 266 14.66 14.15 20.13
CA GLU A 266 13.27 14.51 20.41
C GLU A 266 12.50 13.37 21.04
N GLY A 267 12.59 12.15 20.48
CA GLY A 267 11.88 10.98 20.99
C GLY A 267 12.27 10.62 22.43
N VAL A 268 13.57 10.68 22.74
CA VAL A 268 14.08 10.44 24.10
C VAL A 268 13.71 11.58 25.06
N GLY A 269 13.85 12.83 24.61
CA GLY A 269 13.48 14.00 25.41
C GLY A 269 11.99 14.01 25.76
N ALA A 270 11.13 13.81 24.76
CA ALA A 270 9.68 13.75 24.93
C ALA A 270 9.25 12.64 25.91
N PHE A 271 9.93 11.47 25.84
CA PHE A 271 9.67 10.35 26.76
C PHE A 271 9.96 10.73 28.22
N PHE A 272 11.12 11.33 28.51
CA PHE A 272 11.46 11.75 29.86
C PHE A 272 10.58 12.89 30.37
N GLU A 273 10.21 13.82 29.50
CA GLU A 273 9.34 14.96 29.80
C GLU A 273 7.85 14.57 29.86
N LYS A 274 7.50 13.33 29.53
CA LYS A 274 6.12 12.79 29.46
C LYS A 274 5.20 13.62 28.57
N ARG A 275 5.71 14.13 27.47
CA ARG A 275 4.97 14.86 26.44
C ARG A 275 4.92 14.09 25.12
N LYS A 276 4.10 14.54 24.19
CA LYS A 276 4.08 14.01 22.84
C LYS A 276 5.31 14.50 22.05
N PRO A 277 5.95 13.63 21.24
CA PRO A 277 7.09 14.05 20.43
C PRO A 277 6.66 14.88 19.21
N GLU A 278 7.56 15.77 18.77
CA GLU A 278 7.42 16.57 17.55
C GLU A 278 8.54 16.24 16.57
N PHE A 279 8.41 15.12 15.87
CA PHE A 279 9.37 14.66 14.87
C PHE A 279 9.38 15.53 13.62
N LYS A 280 10.58 15.93 13.17
CA LYS A 280 10.79 16.88 12.07
C LYS A 280 11.74 16.39 10.99
N CYS A 281 12.44 15.26 11.21
CA CYS A 281 13.35 14.73 10.19
C CYS A 281 12.60 14.26 8.94
N ASP A 282 13.15 14.62 7.79
CA ASP A 282 12.70 14.17 6.47
C ASP A 282 13.70 13.18 5.88
N LEU A 283 13.21 12.03 5.41
CA LEU A 283 14.08 10.97 4.88
C LEU A 283 14.87 11.42 3.63
N ASP A 284 14.33 12.34 2.83
CA ASP A 284 15.00 12.84 1.62
C ASP A 284 16.13 13.84 1.95
N VAL A 285 16.09 14.45 3.15
CA VAL A 285 17.07 15.47 3.60
C VAL A 285 17.99 14.91 4.68
N ASP A 286 17.40 14.23 5.67
CA ASP A 286 18.05 13.79 6.89
C ASP A 286 18.35 12.28 6.91
N GLY A 287 18.04 11.56 5.84
CA GLY A 287 18.20 10.10 5.76
C GLY A 287 19.65 9.64 5.71
N PRO A 288 19.92 8.35 6.02
CA PRO A 288 21.27 7.80 5.98
C PRO A 288 21.82 7.74 4.54
N ASP A 289 23.13 7.95 4.40
CA ASP A 289 23.84 8.02 3.12
C ASP A 289 23.79 6.74 2.29
N ASN A 290 23.49 5.60 2.91
CA ASN A 290 23.32 4.32 2.25
C ASN A 290 21.85 4.01 1.87
N TYR A 291 20.93 4.93 2.08
CA TYR A 291 19.55 4.74 1.64
C TYR A 291 19.34 5.29 0.22
N PRO A 292 18.76 4.50 -0.70
CA PRO A 292 18.40 3.08 -0.58
C PRO A 292 19.62 2.14 -0.72
N TRP A 293 19.70 1.11 0.12
CA TRP A 293 20.80 0.11 0.08
C TRP A 293 20.55 -1.04 -0.89
N TRP A 294 19.42 -1.04 -1.58
CA TRP A 294 19.06 -2.02 -2.60
C TRP A 294 19.14 -1.43 -4.00
N GLY A 295 19.37 -2.29 -4.99
CA GLY A 295 19.30 -1.90 -6.40
C GLY A 295 17.84 -1.76 -6.85
N GLU A 296 17.57 -0.73 -7.64
CA GLU A 296 16.26 -0.57 -8.29
C GLU A 296 16.16 -1.48 -9.52
N VAL A 297 15.03 -2.16 -9.63
CA VAL A 297 14.68 -2.92 -10.83
C VAL A 297 13.80 -2.03 -11.72
N ASN A 298 14.30 -1.74 -12.93
CA ASN A 298 13.50 -1.04 -13.92
C ASN A 298 12.41 -1.97 -14.46
N ILE A 299 11.15 -1.61 -14.22
CA ILE A 299 9.97 -2.34 -14.67
C ILE A 299 9.26 -1.68 -15.86
N ASP A 300 9.76 -0.54 -16.33
CA ASP A 300 9.14 0.15 -17.46
C ASP A 300 9.21 -0.72 -18.73
N PRO A 301 8.17 -0.67 -19.58
CA PRO A 301 8.25 -1.28 -20.90
C PRO A 301 9.47 -0.75 -21.67
N LYS A 302 10.16 -1.62 -22.38
CA LYS A 302 11.26 -1.18 -23.24
C LYS A 302 10.69 -0.24 -24.30
N LYS A 303 11.17 1.01 -24.37
CA LYS A 303 10.87 1.88 -25.50
C LYS A 303 11.33 1.18 -26.77
N GLU A 304 10.42 1.00 -27.74
CA GLU A 304 10.86 0.57 -29.09
C GLU A 304 11.92 1.55 -29.56
N VAL A 305 13.14 1.03 -29.77
CA VAL A 305 14.15 1.80 -30.47
C VAL A 305 13.62 1.92 -31.89
N GLU A 306 13.17 3.13 -32.28
CA GLU A 306 12.86 3.42 -33.67
C GLU A 306 14.07 2.91 -34.47
N LYS A 307 13.86 1.84 -35.25
CA LYS A 307 14.83 1.42 -36.23
C LYS A 307 14.99 2.60 -37.19
N SER A 308 16.04 3.38 -37.00
CA SER A 308 16.41 4.40 -37.98
C SER A 308 16.45 3.69 -39.33
N LYS A 309 15.59 4.11 -40.24
CA LYS A 309 15.68 3.71 -41.63
C LYS A 309 17.01 4.27 -42.14
N LEU A 310 18.04 3.40 -42.21
CA LEU A 310 19.19 3.60 -43.06
C LEU A 310 18.80 3.29 -44.50
#